data_686f75680ac1ca9b327b893c47743bc0
#
_entry.id   686f75680ac1ca9b327b893c47743bc0
#
_cell.length_a   1.000
_cell.length_b   1.000
_cell.length_c   1.000
_cell.angle_alpha   90.00
_cell.angle_beta   90.00
_cell.angle_gamma   90.00
#
_symmetry.space_group_name_H-M   'P 1'
#
loop_
_entity.id
_entity.type
_entity.pdbx_description
1 polymer ?
#
loop_
_entity_poly.entity_id
_entity_poly.type
_entity_poly.pdbx_seq_one_letter_code
_entity_poly.pdbx_strand_id
1 'polypeptide(L)'
;KIVDLELVEIPQVVDKLEGLVMELEDSNFPNMGNVNYTSNFEEAAKDADWFLLVGSIPRGIVFNGKKIEERADLLQINGGIFVEQGQAIGKFGKPDAKILVVGNPANTNALIGRHAANNESQLWMAMTMLDSSRARSVLSKKLDAGIGEIRKMIIWGNHSPTMYPDFENIIVNGSPGKDLIDDINWVENEFLPVVQQRGKAVIDSRGASSATSAAKAALDTVMACERPTQSGDCFSAAVISDGSYDLPEGIICGMPLMTTPDGKVEIVRDIILSDLAKEKIKISTDELIDERAAVEDLLT
;
A
#
# COMPACT_ATOMS: atom_id res chain seq x y z
N LYS A 1 -7.26 5.12 21.76
CA LYS A 1 -6.28 6.20 21.57
C LYS A 1 -6.98 7.32 20.82
N ILE A 2 -6.82 8.55 21.25
CA ILE A 2 -7.26 9.76 20.50
C ILE A 2 -6.25 9.98 19.38
N VAL A 3 -6.73 10.41 18.23
CA VAL A 3 -5.94 10.66 17.01
C VAL A 3 -6.15 12.11 16.60
N ASP A 4 -5.07 12.87 16.57
CA ASP A 4 -5.02 14.19 15.96
C ASP A 4 -4.69 14.05 14.46
N LEU A 5 -5.34 14.83 13.61
CA LEU A 5 -5.14 14.80 12.16
C LEU A 5 -4.54 16.12 11.68
N GLU A 6 -3.50 16.02 10.88
CA GLU A 6 -2.94 17.15 10.13
C GLU A 6 -3.09 16.88 8.64
N LEU A 7 -3.98 17.62 7.99
CA LEU A 7 -4.28 17.48 6.57
C LEU A 7 -3.34 18.39 5.77
N VAL A 8 -2.71 17.84 4.73
CA VAL A 8 -1.75 18.59 3.92
C VAL A 8 -2.17 18.58 2.47
N GLU A 9 -2.18 19.76 1.84
CA GLU A 9 -2.46 19.91 0.43
C GLU A 9 -1.60 21.05 -0.16
N ILE A 10 -1.47 21.08 -1.47
CA ILE A 10 -0.71 22.13 -2.16
C ILE A 10 -1.37 23.51 -1.96
N PRO A 11 -0.60 24.62 -1.97
CA PRO A 11 -1.12 25.95 -1.69
C PRO A 11 -2.31 26.38 -2.55
N GLN A 12 -2.41 25.88 -3.77
CA GLN A 12 -3.45 26.23 -4.73
C GLN A 12 -4.85 25.73 -4.35
N VAL A 13 -4.92 24.72 -3.50
CA VAL A 13 -6.19 24.06 -3.13
C VAL A 13 -6.35 23.80 -1.62
N VAL A 14 -5.38 24.22 -0.80
CA VAL A 14 -5.40 24.02 0.66
C VAL A 14 -6.67 24.55 1.32
N ASP A 15 -7.21 25.67 0.85
CA ASP A 15 -8.45 26.26 1.39
C ASP A 15 -9.67 25.34 1.25
N LYS A 16 -9.62 24.36 0.34
CA LYS A 16 -10.71 23.36 0.20
C LYS A 16 -10.74 22.36 1.35
N LEU A 17 -9.66 22.24 2.10
CA LEU A 17 -9.58 21.36 3.27
C LEU A 17 -10.45 21.86 4.41
N GLU A 18 -10.79 23.17 4.48
CA GLU A 18 -11.70 23.70 5.49
C GLU A 18 -13.05 22.97 5.47
N GLY A 19 -13.63 22.75 4.28
CA GLY A 19 -14.88 21.98 4.16
C GLY A 19 -14.73 20.51 4.57
N LEU A 20 -13.58 19.90 4.33
CA LEU A 20 -13.30 18.53 4.78
C LEU A 20 -13.16 18.46 6.30
N VAL A 21 -12.53 19.47 6.93
CA VAL A 21 -12.45 19.56 8.40
C VAL A 21 -13.85 19.62 9.01
N MET A 22 -14.75 20.48 8.47
CA MET A 22 -16.13 20.56 8.94
C MET A 22 -16.85 19.20 8.81
N GLU A 23 -16.71 18.49 7.70
CA GLU A 23 -17.31 17.15 7.53
C GLU A 23 -16.77 16.12 8.52
N LEU A 24 -15.47 16.17 8.81
CA LEU A 24 -14.84 15.29 9.80
C LEU A 24 -15.36 15.60 11.22
N GLU A 25 -15.48 16.87 11.58
CA GLU A 25 -16.05 17.31 12.86
C GLU A 25 -17.50 16.86 12.99
N ASP A 26 -18.34 17.09 11.97
CA ASP A 26 -19.74 16.68 11.94
C ASP A 26 -19.93 15.16 12.00
N SER A 27 -18.93 14.38 11.58
CA SER A 27 -18.94 12.92 11.66
C SER A 27 -18.85 12.37 13.08
N ASN A 28 -18.46 13.21 14.06
CA ASN A 28 -18.42 12.87 15.49
C ASN A 28 -17.70 11.55 15.81
N PHE A 29 -16.57 11.28 15.15
CA PHE A 29 -15.78 10.08 15.45
C PHE A 29 -15.28 10.12 16.90
N PRO A 30 -15.58 9.11 17.74
CA PRO A 30 -15.29 9.17 19.18
C PRO A 30 -13.78 9.19 19.51
N ASN A 31 -12.95 8.84 18.55
CA ASN A 31 -11.49 8.80 18.71
C ASN A 31 -10.79 9.95 17.99
N MET A 32 -11.51 10.88 17.40
CA MET A 32 -10.92 12.03 16.73
C MET A 32 -10.63 13.13 17.74
N GLY A 33 -9.40 13.62 17.73
CA GLY A 33 -8.96 14.78 18.48
C GLY A 33 -9.03 16.04 17.60
N ASN A 34 -7.93 16.80 17.54
CA ASN A 34 -7.84 17.99 16.71
C ASN A 34 -7.71 17.62 15.23
N VAL A 35 -8.34 18.41 14.36
CA VAL A 35 -8.17 18.32 12.91
C VAL A 35 -7.70 19.67 12.42
N ASN A 36 -6.47 19.71 11.88
CA ASN A 36 -5.88 20.92 11.32
C ASN A 36 -5.56 20.71 9.84
N TYR A 37 -5.24 21.79 9.13
CA TYR A 37 -4.76 21.70 7.77
C TYR A 37 -3.71 22.76 7.45
N THR A 38 -2.79 22.43 6.56
CA THR A 38 -1.70 23.31 6.14
C THR A 38 -1.25 22.99 4.72
N SER A 39 -0.57 23.94 4.09
CA SER A 39 0.22 23.68 2.87
C SER A 39 1.72 23.48 3.16
N ASN A 40 2.12 23.58 4.43
CA ASN A 40 3.50 23.41 4.85
C ASN A 40 3.74 21.97 5.34
N PHE A 41 4.25 21.12 4.45
CA PHE A 41 4.52 19.71 4.77
C PHE A 41 5.55 19.54 5.89
N GLU A 42 6.57 20.39 5.97
CA GLU A 42 7.58 20.32 7.04
C GLU A 42 6.96 20.58 8.42
N GLU A 43 5.99 21.50 8.49
CA GLU A 43 5.28 21.81 9.73
C GLU A 43 4.39 20.63 10.14
N ALA A 44 3.64 20.07 9.21
CA ALA A 44 2.78 18.92 9.42
C ALA A 44 3.58 17.65 9.80
N ALA A 45 4.82 17.53 9.33
CA ALA A 45 5.66 16.38 9.62
C ALA A 45 6.18 16.34 11.07
N LYS A 46 6.18 17.47 11.80
CA LYS A 46 6.74 17.53 13.14
C LYS A 46 6.00 16.62 14.11
N ASP A 47 6.78 15.74 14.74
CA ASP A 47 6.30 14.82 15.78
C ASP A 47 5.15 13.88 15.36
N ALA A 48 4.92 13.72 14.06
CA ALA A 48 3.89 12.82 13.55
C ALA A 48 4.28 11.33 13.74
N ASP A 49 3.33 10.52 14.21
CA ASP A 49 3.49 9.07 14.36
C ASP A 49 3.26 8.32 13.05
N TRP A 50 2.36 8.84 12.22
CA TRP A 50 1.94 8.25 10.96
C TRP A 50 1.90 9.26 9.83
N PHE A 51 2.29 8.80 8.64
CA PHE A 51 2.13 9.52 7.39
C PHE A 51 1.33 8.66 6.40
N LEU A 52 0.24 9.21 5.88
CA LEU A 52 -0.54 8.61 4.81
C LEU A 52 -0.32 9.42 3.53
N LEU A 53 0.61 8.98 2.68
CA LEU A 53 0.99 9.69 1.45
C LEU A 53 0.08 9.26 0.31
N VAL A 54 -1.04 9.96 0.17
CA VAL A 54 -2.12 9.61 -0.78
C VAL A 54 -1.94 10.31 -2.13
N GLY A 55 -1.39 11.53 -2.12
CA GLY A 55 -1.24 12.37 -3.29
C GLY A 55 -0.22 11.81 -4.29
N SER A 56 -0.62 11.76 -5.56
CA SER A 56 0.27 11.51 -6.69
C SER A 56 -0.33 12.09 -7.97
N ILE A 57 0.52 12.40 -8.93
CA ILE A 57 0.09 12.88 -10.25
C ILE A 57 -0.36 11.68 -11.07
N PRO A 58 -1.62 11.64 -11.53
CA PRO A 58 -2.12 10.51 -12.31
C PRO A 58 -1.64 10.53 -13.75
N ARG A 59 -1.62 9.35 -14.39
CA ARG A 59 -1.36 9.21 -15.82
C ARG A 59 -2.44 9.94 -16.66
N GLY A 60 -2.05 10.47 -17.81
CA GLY A 60 -2.96 11.05 -18.81
C GLY A 60 -3.26 12.54 -18.63
N ILE A 61 -2.79 13.17 -17.55
CA ILE A 61 -2.93 14.62 -17.38
C ILE A 61 -1.79 15.39 -18.04
N VAL A 62 -2.00 16.69 -18.22
CA VAL A 62 -0.95 17.64 -18.64
C VAL A 62 -0.34 18.27 -17.39
N PHE A 63 0.95 18.02 -17.17
CA PHE A 63 1.72 18.61 -16.08
C PHE A 63 2.88 19.41 -16.68
N ASN A 64 3.03 20.67 -16.29
CA ASN A 64 4.04 21.60 -16.82
C ASN A 64 4.11 21.63 -18.35
N GLY A 65 2.95 21.56 -19.04
CA GLY A 65 2.84 21.60 -20.50
C GLY A 65 3.13 20.27 -21.22
N LYS A 66 3.50 19.20 -20.50
CA LYS A 66 3.73 17.86 -21.04
C LYS A 66 2.61 16.91 -20.62
N LYS A 67 2.05 16.17 -21.58
CA LYS A 67 1.10 15.09 -21.27
C LYS A 67 1.86 13.89 -20.74
N ILE A 68 1.49 13.38 -19.56
CA ILE A 68 2.13 12.26 -18.89
C ILE A 68 1.49 10.97 -19.40
N GLU A 69 2.11 10.34 -20.38
CA GLU A 69 1.62 9.07 -20.96
C GLU A 69 2.57 7.92 -20.66
N GLU A 70 3.87 8.19 -20.67
CA GLU A 70 4.90 7.19 -20.44
C GLU A 70 5.07 6.86 -18.96
N ARG A 71 5.35 5.58 -18.66
CA ARG A 71 5.58 5.12 -17.28
C ARG A 71 6.80 5.80 -16.66
N ALA A 72 7.87 5.99 -17.44
CA ALA A 72 9.09 6.64 -16.99
C ALA A 72 8.85 8.10 -16.55
N ASP A 73 8.06 8.87 -17.35
CA ASP A 73 7.70 10.24 -16.99
C ASP A 73 6.92 10.30 -15.68
N LEU A 74 5.99 9.35 -15.50
CA LEU A 74 5.18 9.26 -14.28
C LEU A 74 6.05 8.97 -13.05
N LEU A 75 7.00 8.05 -13.19
CA LEU A 75 7.96 7.69 -12.14
C LEU A 75 8.82 8.90 -11.75
N GLN A 76 9.37 9.61 -12.72
CA GLN A 76 10.24 10.77 -12.47
C GLN A 76 9.49 11.93 -11.81
N ILE A 77 8.29 12.26 -12.31
CA ILE A 77 7.51 13.41 -11.79
C ILE A 77 7.02 13.11 -10.36
N ASN A 78 6.44 11.93 -10.13
CA ASN A 78 6.03 11.55 -8.79
C ASN A 78 7.25 11.37 -7.87
N GLY A 79 8.34 10.80 -8.38
CA GLY A 79 9.57 10.61 -7.62
C GLY A 79 10.08 11.90 -6.98
N GLY A 80 10.07 13.03 -7.71
CA GLY A 80 10.42 14.33 -7.18
C GLY A 80 9.58 14.73 -5.95
N ILE A 81 8.27 14.48 -5.99
CA ILE A 81 7.37 14.75 -4.85
C ILE A 81 7.77 13.90 -3.65
N PHE A 82 8.03 12.61 -3.86
CA PHE A 82 8.39 11.69 -2.77
C PHE A 82 9.81 11.89 -2.23
N VAL A 83 10.73 12.47 -3.01
CA VAL A 83 12.03 12.95 -2.50
C VAL A 83 11.82 14.07 -1.49
N GLU A 84 11.05 15.12 -1.84
CA GLU A 84 10.78 16.25 -0.93
C GLU A 84 10.05 15.79 0.34
N GLN A 85 9.02 14.97 0.21
CA GLN A 85 8.28 14.42 1.35
C GLN A 85 9.18 13.52 2.21
N GLY A 86 9.99 12.66 1.60
CA GLY A 86 10.92 11.80 2.32
C GLY A 86 11.93 12.58 3.15
N GLN A 87 12.56 13.61 2.56
CA GLN A 87 13.49 14.49 3.29
C GLN A 87 12.83 15.17 4.48
N ALA A 88 11.61 15.70 4.31
CA ALA A 88 10.87 16.33 5.40
C ALA A 88 10.51 15.33 6.50
N ILE A 89 10.03 14.12 6.14
CA ILE A 89 9.70 13.06 7.09
C ILE A 89 10.93 12.59 7.86
N GLY A 90 12.06 12.38 7.18
CA GLY A 90 13.32 11.98 7.81
C GLY A 90 13.85 12.99 8.79
N LYS A 91 13.66 14.29 8.49
CA LYS A 91 14.17 15.40 9.30
C LYS A 91 13.26 15.79 10.47
N PHE A 92 11.95 15.77 10.28
CA PHE A 92 10.98 16.34 11.20
C PHE A 92 10.01 15.34 11.81
N GLY A 93 9.76 14.19 11.16
CA GLY A 93 8.94 13.12 11.69
C GLY A 93 9.59 12.41 12.86
N LYS A 94 8.79 11.64 13.62
CA LYS A 94 9.34 10.81 14.70
C LYS A 94 10.35 9.80 14.16
N PRO A 95 11.37 9.45 14.94
CA PRO A 95 12.40 8.49 14.52
C PRO A 95 11.84 7.12 14.13
N ASP A 96 10.73 6.71 14.74
CA ASP A 96 10.03 5.44 14.55
C ASP A 96 8.68 5.58 13.83
N ALA A 97 8.47 6.71 13.14
CA ALA A 97 7.25 6.96 12.40
C ALA A 97 6.96 5.86 11.37
N LYS A 98 5.68 5.60 11.15
CA LYS A 98 5.20 4.66 10.13
C LYS A 98 4.64 5.44 8.93
N ILE A 99 5.07 5.08 7.73
CA ILE A 99 4.71 5.76 6.51
C ILE A 99 4.01 4.77 5.57
N LEU A 100 2.78 5.09 5.17
CA LEU A 100 2.01 4.33 4.21
C LEU A 100 1.84 5.12 2.92
N VAL A 101 2.47 4.66 1.86
CA VAL A 101 2.33 5.25 0.52
C VAL A 101 1.15 4.60 -0.19
N VAL A 102 0.22 5.44 -0.63
CA VAL A 102 -1.00 5.08 -1.37
C VAL A 102 -0.93 5.59 -2.80
N GLY A 103 -0.26 6.74 -2.99
CA GLY A 103 -0.07 7.37 -4.30
C GLY A 103 0.78 6.54 -5.24
N ASN A 104 0.26 6.30 -6.47
CA ASN A 104 0.90 5.43 -7.46
C ASN A 104 2.01 6.13 -8.25
N PRO A 105 3.07 5.36 -8.66
CA PRO A 105 3.37 3.94 -8.37
C PRO A 105 3.82 3.73 -6.92
N ALA A 106 2.97 3.07 -6.10
CA ALA A 106 3.11 3.10 -4.65
C ALA A 106 4.42 2.48 -4.15
N ASN A 107 4.83 1.32 -4.68
CA ASN A 107 6.04 0.63 -4.25
C ASN A 107 7.30 1.47 -4.54
N THR A 108 7.42 2.00 -5.74
CA THR A 108 8.58 2.79 -6.16
C THR A 108 8.61 4.15 -5.47
N ASN A 109 7.45 4.79 -5.30
CA ASN A 109 7.34 6.02 -4.52
C ASN A 109 7.75 5.81 -3.06
N ALA A 110 7.37 4.68 -2.45
CA ALA A 110 7.79 4.33 -1.09
C ALA A 110 9.32 4.09 -1.01
N LEU A 111 9.91 3.48 -2.03
CA LEU A 111 11.36 3.28 -2.11
C LEU A 111 12.09 4.62 -2.18
N ILE A 112 11.65 5.53 -3.05
CA ILE A 112 12.23 6.88 -3.20
C ILE A 112 12.12 7.66 -1.89
N GLY A 113 10.91 7.71 -1.30
CA GLY A 113 10.68 8.42 -0.04
C GLY A 113 11.52 7.86 1.11
N ARG A 114 11.62 6.52 1.23
CA ARG A 114 12.46 5.85 2.22
C ARG A 114 13.94 6.21 2.06
N HIS A 115 14.43 6.21 0.82
CA HIS A 115 15.81 6.58 0.54
C HIS A 115 16.08 8.04 0.91
N ALA A 116 15.21 8.94 0.47
CA ALA A 116 15.33 10.39 0.75
C ALA A 116 15.20 10.72 2.24
N ALA A 117 14.41 9.96 3.01
CA ALA A 117 14.28 10.13 4.46
C ALA A 117 15.58 9.80 5.21
N ASN A 118 16.41 8.91 4.66
CA ASN A 118 17.69 8.48 5.24
C ASN A 118 17.57 8.10 6.73
N ASN A 119 16.48 7.42 7.10
CA ASN A 119 16.20 6.98 8.47
C ASN A 119 15.67 5.55 8.46
N GLU A 120 16.53 4.59 8.79
CA GLU A 120 16.22 3.16 8.76
C GLU A 120 15.24 2.72 9.87
N SER A 121 15.08 3.53 10.92
CA SER A 121 14.14 3.23 12.02
C SER A 121 12.69 3.49 11.63
N GLN A 122 12.43 4.28 10.59
CA GLN A 122 11.10 4.53 10.08
C GLN A 122 10.61 3.36 9.22
N LEU A 123 9.35 2.97 9.44
CA LEU A 123 8.73 1.90 8.66
C LEU A 123 8.01 2.46 7.43
N TRP A 124 8.64 2.31 6.27
CA TRP A 124 8.05 2.68 4.99
C TRP A 124 7.34 1.52 4.34
N MET A 125 6.07 1.75 3.98
CA MET A 125 5.18 0.75 3.37
C MET A 125 4.50 1.31 2.13
N ALA A 126 4.21 0.43 1.15
CA ALA A 126 3.23 0.71 0.11
C ALA A 126 1.96 -0.12 0.35
N MET A 127 0.80 0.47 0.05
CA MET A 127 -0.49 -0.14 0.36
C MET A 127 -0.84 -1.27 -0.61
N THR A 128 -0.92 -2.51 -0.11
CA THR A 128 -1.47 -3.67 -0.82
C THR A 128 -2.77 -4.19 -0.20
N MET A 129 -3.20 -3.62 0.93
CA MET A 129 -4.41 -4.02 1.65
C MET A 129 -5.68 -3.86 0.80
N LEU A 130 -5.71 -2.90 -0.12
CA LEU A 130 -6.83 -2.76 -1.06
C LEU A 130 -6.95 -3.97 -1.98
N ASP A 131 -5.84 -4.49 -2.46
CA ASP A 131 -5.80 -5.66 -3.34
C ASP A 131 -6.14 -6.93 -2.56
N SER A 132 -5.65 -7.04 -1.32
CA SER A 132 -6.06 -8.09 -0.38
C SER A 132 -7.58 -8.08 -0.14
N SER A 133 -8.19 -6.91 0.01
CA SER A 133 -9.65 -6.77 0.16
C SER A 133 -10.40 -7.17 -1.10
N ARG A 134 -9.89 -6.84 -2.28
CA ARG A 134 -10.44 -7.26 -3.58
C ARG A 134 -10.39 -8.76 -3.74
N ALA A 135 -9.23 -9.38 -3.44
CA ALA A 135 -9.04 -10.82 -3.50
C ALA A 135 -9.99 -11.54 -2.54
N ARG A 136 -10.09 -11.10 -1.28
CA ARG A 136 -11.06 -11.65 -0.31
C ARG A 136 -12.51 -11.57 -0.82
N SER A 137 -12.88 -10.46 -1.47
CA SER A 137 -14.23 -10.31 -2.03
C SER A 137 -14.54 -11.30 -3.15
N VAL A 138 -13.57 -11.64 -3.99
CA VAL A 138 -13.73 -12.65 -5.05
C VAL A 138 -13.79 -14.04 -4.45
N LEU A 139 -12.88 -14.36 -3.53
CA LEU A 139 -12.80 -15.65 -2.84
C LEU A 139 -14.04 -15.92 -1.98
N SER A 140 -14.56 -14.93 -1.28
CA SER A 140 -15.79 -15.02 -0.49
C SER A 140 -16.96 -15.55 -1.33
N LYS A 141 -17.10 -15.04 -2.56
CA LYS A 141 -18.14 -15.47 -3.50
C LYS A 141 -17.89 -16.87 -4.06
N LYS A 142 -16.63 -17.21 -4.35
CA LYS A 142 -16.25 -18.53 -4.90
C LYS A 142 -16.46 -19.63 -3.88
N LEU A 143 -16.14 -19.36 -2.61
CA LEU A 143 -16.13 -20.35 -1.52
C LEU A 143 -17.38 -20.31 -0.66
N ASP A 144 -18.35 -19.44 -0.97
CA ASP A 144 -19.55 -19.18 -0.15
C ASP A 144 -19.21 -18.97 1.34
N ALA A 145 -18.16 -18.17 1.58
CA ALA A 145 -17.62 -17.89 2.91
C ALA A 145 -17.70 -16.39 3.24
N GLY A 146 -17.87 -16.04 4.51
CA GLY A 146 -17.82 -14.66 4.97
C GLY A 146 -16.43 -14.05 4.74
N ILE A 147 -16.37 -12.76 4.38
CA ILE A 147 -15.09 -12.05 4.15
C ILE A 147 -14.17 -12.16 5.38
N GLY A 148 -14.75 -12.10 6.59
CA GLY A 148 -14.00 -12.22 7.86
C GLY A 148 -13.48 -13.63 8.16
N GLU A 149 -13.97 -14.64 7.45
CA GLU A 149 -13.52 -16.03 7.59
C GLU A 149 -12.28 -16.33 6.74
N ILE A 150 -11.95 -15.44 5.79
CA ILE A 150 -10.77 -15.56 4.91
C ILE A 150 -9.60 -14.83 5.55
N ARG A 151 -8.63 -15.56 6.07
CA ARG A 151 -7.41 -15.05 6.69
C ARG A 151 -6.19 -15.29 5.81
N LYS A 152 -5.05 -14.72 6.16
CA LYS A 152 -3.77 -14.85 5.45
C LYS A 152 -3.84 -14.46 3.96
N MET A 153 -4.65 -13.47 3.59
CA MET A 153 -4.71 -13.01 2.21
C MET A 153 -3.52 -12.11 1.91
N ILE A 154 -2.49 -12.69 1.32
CA ILE A 154 -1.23 -12.03 0.98
C ILE A 154 -1.29 -11.54 -0.46
N ILE A 155 -0.77 -10.35 -0.69
CA ILE A 155 -0.49 -9.81 -2.03
C ILE A 155 1.02 -9.70 -2.17
N TRP A 156 1.58 -10.50 -3.05
CA TRP A 156 3.00 -10.50 -3.33
C TRP A 156 3.36 -9.54 -4.46
N GLY A 157 4.54 -8.93 -4.37
CA GLY A 157 5.13 -8.15 -5.45
C GLY A 157 4.72 -6.69 -5.49
N ASN A 158 4.55 -6.17 -6.70
CA ASN A 158 4.23 -4.78 -7.00
C ASN A 158 2.72 -4.52 -6.93
N HIS A 159 2.31 -3.33 -6.48
CA HIS A 159 0.92 -2.86 -6.63
C HIS A 159 0.65 -2.49 -8.10
N SER A 160 0.59 -3.47 -8.95
CA SER A 160 0.42 -3.37 -10.41
C SER A 160 -0.36 -4.58 -10.95
N PRO A 161 -0.65 -4.66 -12.26
CA PRO A 161 -1.26 -5.86 -12.84
C PRO A 161 -0.41 -7.14 -12.74
N THR A 162 0.84 -7.06 -12.28
CA THR A 162 1.70 -8.23 -12.04
C THR A 162 1.61 -8.79 -10.63
N MET A 163 0.90 -8.12 -9.71
CA MET A 163 0.72 -8.61 -8.34
C MET A 163 0.22 -10.07 -8.29
N TYR A 164 0.67 -10.82 -7.29
CA TYR A 164 0.18 -12.16 -7.07
C TYR A 164 -0.63 -12.24 -5.76
N PRO A 165 -1.98 -12.32 -5.84
CA PRO A 165 -2.83 -12.66 -4.71
C PRO A 165 -2.70 -14.14 -4.39
N ASP A 166 -2.16 -14.47 -3.23
CA ASP A 166 -1.85 -15.83 -2.80
C ASP A 166 -3.11 -16.57 -2.30
N PHE A 167 -3.73 -17.31 -3.19
CA PHE A 167 -4.93 -18.10 -2.87
C PHE A 167 -4.60 -19.41 -2.15
N GLU A 168 -3.36 -19.89 -2.24
CA GLU A 168 -2.96 -21.21 -1.69
C GLU A 168 -2.77 -21.16 -0.18
N ASN A 169 -2.20 -20.05 0.32
CA ASN A 169 -1.86 -19.87 1.73
C ASN A 169 -2.97 -19.21 2.56
N ILE A 170 -4.12 -18.83 1.95
CA ILE A 170 -5.27 -18.37 2.74
C ILE A 170 -5.76 -19.48 3.67
N ILE A 171 -6.40 -19.09 4.75
CA ILE A 171 -7.12 -19.98 5.64
C ILE A 171 -8.59 -19.58 5.67
N VAL A 172 -9.48 -20.53 5.36
CA VAL A 172 -10.94 -20.32 5.40
C VAL A 172 -11.54 -21.37 6.32
N ASN A 173 -12.11 -20.92 7.44
CA ASN A 173 -12.70 -21.80 8.47
C ASN A 173 -11.74 -22.92 8.94
N GLY A 174 -10.43 -22.62 9.00
CA GLY A 174 -9.38 -23.56 9.43
C GLY A 174 -8.81 -24.44 8.31
N SER A 175 -9.36 -24.38 7.09
CA SER A 175 -8.87 -25.13 5.93
C SER A 175 -7.96 -24.28 5.05
N PRO A 176 -6.82 -24.80 4.56
CA PRO A 176 -5.94 -24.08 3.63
C PRO A 176 -6.61 -23.85 2.28
N GLY A 177 -6.33 -22.72 1.65
CA GLY A 177 -6.90 -22.34 0.36
C GLY A 177 -6.60 -23.35 -0.75
N LYS A 178 -5.40 -23.90 -0.78
CA LYS A 178 -5.00 -24.93 -1.75
C LYS A 178 -5.86 -26.21 -1.73
N ASP A 179 -6.50 -26.50 -0.59
CA ASP A 179 -7.38 -27.67 -0.43
C ASP A 179 -8.84 -27.33 -0.81
N LEU A 180 -9.15 -26.05 -0.95
CA LEU A 180 -10.49 -25.54 -1.28
C LEU A 180 -10.61 -25.07 -2.73
N ILE A 181 -9.48 -24.74 -3.36
CA ILE A 181 -9.41 -24.16 -4.72
C ILE A 181 -8.47 -25.03 -5.54
N ASP A 182 -9.02 -26.01 -6.22
CA ASP A 182 -8.33 -26.94 -7.12
C ASP A 182 -8.45 -26.57 -8.61
N ASP A 183 -9.35 -25.63 -8.95
CA ASP A 183 -9.59 -25.16 -10.30
C ASP A 183 -8.58 -24.07 -10.71
N ILE A 184 -7.39 -24.51 -11.13
CA ILE A 184 -6.32 -23.60 -11.61
C ILE A 184 -6.77 -22.80 -12.82
N ASN A 185 -7.63 -23.34 -13.68
CA ASN A 185 -8.15 -22.59 -14.82
C ASN A 185 -8.99 -21.37 -14.36
N TRP A 186 -9.81 -21.53 -13.33
CA TRP A 186 -10.53 -20.42 -12.70
C TRP A 186 -9.56 -19.42 -12.06
N VAL A 187 -8.52 -19.90 -11.39
CA VAL A 187 -7.49 -19.01 -10.78
C VAL A 187 -6.85 -18.13 -11.84
N GLU A 188 -6.36 -18.72 -12.94
CA GLU A 188 -5.62 -17.99 -13.96
C GLU A 188 -6.50 -17.10 -14.87
N ASN A 189 -7.72 -17.52 -15.17
CA ASN A 189 -8.56 -16.81 -16.13
C ASN A 189 -9.65 -15.92 -15.49
N GLU A 190 -9.94 -16.09 -14.19
CA GLU A 190 -10.95 -15.29 -13.50
C GLU A 190 -10.38 -14.60 -12.25
N PHE A 191 -9.85 -15.35 -11.29
CA PHE A 191 -9.43 -14.78 -9.99
C PHE A 191 -8.31 -13.75 -10.16
N LEU A 192 -7.16 -14.15 -10.69
CA LEU A 192 -6.02 -13.26 -10.85
C LEU A 192 -6.35 -12.04 -11.71
N PRO A 193 -6.92 -12.17 -12.93
CA PRO A 193 -7.23 -11.01 -13.76
C PRO A 193 -8.24 -10.06 -13.12
N VAL A 194 -9.26 -10.58 -12.43
CA VAL A 194 -10.27 -9.74 -11.76
C VAL A 194 -9.63 -8.92 -10.64
N VAL A 195 -8.75 -9.48 -9.84
CA VAL A 195 -8.07 -8.76 -8.76
C VAL A 195 -7.08 -7.73 -9.34
N GLN A 196 -6.21 -8.16 -10.26
CA GLN A 196 -5.17 -7.35 -10.87
C GLN A 196 -5.70 -6.14 -11.66
N GLN A 197 -6.86 -6.30 -12.32
CA GLN A 197 -7.45 -5.25 -13.16
C GLN A 197 -8.58 -4.48 -12.48
N ARG A 198 -8.90 -4.77 -11.21
CA ARG A 198 -10.03 -4.13 -10.51
C ARG A 198 -9.91 -2.62 -10.44
N GLY A 199 -8.70 -2.09 -10.27
CA GLY A 199 -8.46 -0.65 -10.24
C GLY A 199 -8.89 0.02 -11.55
N LYS A 200 -8.48 -0.56 -12.69
CA LYS A 200 -8.87 -0.09 -14.02
C LYS A 200 -10.39 -0.20 -14.22
N ALA A 201 -11.00 -1.31 -13.87
CA ALA A 201 -12.44 -1.52 -14.00
C ALA A 201 -13.26 -0.48 -13.20
N VAL A 202 -12.78 -0.08 -12.01
CA VAL A 202 -13.40 0.99 -11.22
C VAL A 202 -13.28 2.34 -11.93
N ILE A 203 -12.13 2.67 -12.48
CA ILE A 203 -11.91 3.93 -13.22
C ILE A 203 -12.81 3.96 -14.48
N ASP A 204 -12.82 2.87 -15.25
CA ASP A 204 -13.63 2.77 -16.47
C ASP A 204 -15.12 2.93 -16.18
N SER A 205 -15.61 2.41 -15.08
CA SER A 205 -17.03 2.46 -14.69
C SER A 205 -17.43 3.77 -14.01
N ARG A 206 -16.55 4.32 -13.17
CA ARG A 206 -16.86 5.45 -12.28
C ARG A 206 -16.34 6.79 -12.79
N GLY A 207 -15.37 6.78 -13.72
CA GLY A 207 -14.66 7.98 -14.17
C GLY A 207 -13.64 8.53 -13.18
N ALA A 208 -13.39 7.81 -12.06
CA ALA A 208 -12.45 8.20 -11.01
C ALA A 208 -11.84 6.98 -10.32
N SER A 209 -10.68 7.16 -9.72
CA SER A 209 -10.02 6.13 -8.90
C SER A 209 -10.85 5.71 -7.69
N SER A 210 -10.52 4.56 -7.12
CA SER A 210 -11.11 4.10 -5.85
C SER A 210 -10.86 5.15 -4.75
N ALA A 211 -11.91 5.51 -4.01
CA ALA A 211 -11.83 6.44 -2.88
C ALA A 211 -12.19 5.72 -1.58
N THR A 212 -13.45 5.39 -1.37
CA THR A 212 -13.94 4.75 -0.12
C THR A 212 -13.21 3.46 0.23
N SER A 213 -13.02 2.57 -0.77
CA SER A 213 -12.31 1.31 -0.55
C SER A 213 -10.82 1.51 -0.32
N ALA A 214 -10.21 2.52 -0.92
CA ALA A 214 -8.81 2.88 -0.69
C ALA A 214 -8.63 3.47 0.72
N ALA A 215 -9.50 4.40 1.13
CA ALA A 215 -9.48 4.96 2.49
C ALA A 215 -9.65 3.86 3.55
N LYS A 216 -10.61 2.95 3.36
CA LYS A 216 -10.79 1.81 4.26
C LYS A 216 -9.53 0.93 4.31
N ALA A 217 -8.92 0.61 3.19
CA ALA A 217 -7.73 -0.21 3.14
C ALA A 217 -6.52 0.46 3.81
N ALA A 218 -6.37 1.78 3.67
CA ALA A 218 -5.35 2.54 4.38
C ALA A 218 -5.56 2.44 5.90
N LEU A 219 -6.79 2.66 6.38
CA LEU A 219 -7.13 2.51 7.81
C LEU A 219 -6.94 1.08 8.30
N ASP A 220 -7.33 0.06 7.51
CA ASP A 220 -7.09 -1.34 7.85
C ASP A 220 -5.59 -1.64 7.98
N THR A 221 -4.74 -1.03 7.15
CA THR A 221 -3.27 -1.17 7.26
C THR A 221 -2.76 -0.53 8.54
N VAL A 222 -3.20 0.70 8.85
CA VAL A 222 -2.86 1.37 10.12
C VAL A 222 -3.27 0.50 11.31
N MET A 223 -4.51 -0.01 11.31
CA MET A 223 -5.02 -0.85 12.39
C MET A 223 -4.25 -2.17 12.53
N ALA A 224 -3.83 -2.77 11.42
CA ALA A 224 -3.02 -3.98 11.43
C ALA A 224 -1.62 -3.73 12.02
N CYS A 225 -1.03 -2.55 11.76
CA CYS A 225 0.26 -2.16 12.33
C CYS A 225 0.19 -1.71 13.81
N GLU A 226 -0.99 -1.31 14.31
CA GLU A 226 -1.18 -0.83 15.69
C GLU A 226 -1.72 -1.91 16.65
N ARG A 227 -2.09 -3.08 16.13
CA ARG A 227 -2.65 -4.18 16.93
C ARG A 227 -1.87 -5.47 16.70
N PRO A 228 -1.57 -6.22 17.74
CA PRO A 228 -0.96 -7.55 17.57
C PRO A 228 -1.78 -8.42 16.62
N THR A 229 -1.09 -9.01 15.66
CA THR A 229 -1.71 -9.95 14.71
C THR A 229 -2.11 -11.23 15.47
N GLN A 230 -3.27 -11.77 15.16
CA GLN A 230 -3.73 -13.03 15.74
C GLN A 230 -2.76 -14.16 15.38
N SER A 231 -2.55 -15.07 16.33
CA SER A 231 -1.69 -16.23 16.09
C SER A 231 -2.11 -17.01 14.84
N GLY A 232 -1.15 -17.30 13.98
CA GLY A 232 -1.36 -17.99 12.73
C GLY A 232 -2.02 -17.16 11.62
N ASP A 233 -2.09 -15.84 11.76
CA ASP A 233 -2.57 -14.90 10.73
C ASP A 233 -1.45 -13.96 10.26
N CYS A 234 -1.69 -13.22 9.20
CA CYS A 234 -0.85 -12.13 8.70
C CYS A 234 -1.70 -11.10 7.96
N PHE A 235 -1.12 -9.93 7.73
CA PHE A 235 -1.68 -8.93 6.83
C PHE A 235 -0.71 -8.63 5.68
N SER A 236 -1.18 -7.95 4.65
CA SER A 236 -0.39 -7.63 3.47
C SER A 236 -0.08 -6.14 3.39
N ALA A 237 1.21 -5.82 3.30
CA ALA A 237 1.71 -4.52 2.84
C ALA A 237 3.05 -4.72 2.13
N ALA A 238 3.45 -3.76 1.29
CA ALA A 238 4.76 -3.82 0.67
C ALA A 238 5.78 -3.11 1.56
N VAL A 239 6.88 -3.77 1.85
CA VAL A 239 8.00 -3.27 2.68
C VAL A 239 9.32 -3.52 1.97
N ILE A 240 10.40 -2.91 2.48
CA ILE A 240 11.75 -3.18 1.96
C ILE A 240 12.06 -4.66 2.08
N SER A 241 12.46 -5.28 0.98
CA SER A 241 12.88 -6.67 0.95
C SER A 241 14.23 -6.83 1.63
N ASP A 242 14.31 -7.80 2.55
CA ASP A 242 15.51 -8.22 3.26
C ASP A 242 16.08 -9.56 2.74
N GLY A 243 15.67 -9.98 1.54
CA GLY A 243 16.04 -11.26 0.95
C GLY A 243 15.16 -12.44 1.37
N SER A 244 14.20 -12.25 2.27
CA SER A 244 13.23 -13.30 2.63
C SER A 244 12.52 -13.81 1.38
N TYR A 245 12.25 -15.12 1.35
CA TYR A 245 11.60 -15.81 0.22
C TYR A 245 12.41 -15.76 -1.09
N ASP A 246 13.72 -15.58 -1.01
CA ASP A 246 14.62 -15.38 -2.15
C ASP A 246 14.25 -14.16 -3.03
N LEU A 247 13.54 -13.19 -2.44
CA LEU A 247 13.20 -11.95 -3.13
C LEU A 247 14.40 -11.02 -3.23
N PRO A 248 14.54 -10.26 -4.33
CA PRO A 248 15.63 -9.30 -4.48
C PRO A 248 15.64 -8.28 -3.34
N GLU A 249 16.79 -8.04 -2.74
CA GLU A 249 16.97 -7.03 -1.72
C GLU A 249 16.87 -5.60 -2.28
N GLY A 250 16.49 -4.66 -1.45
CA GLY A 250 16.48 -3.24 -1.79
C GLY A 250 15.36 -2.79 -2.73
N ILE A 251 14.29 -3.57 -2.84
CA ILE A 251 13.02 -3.16 -3.46
C ILE A 251 11.92 -3.11 -2.39
N ILE A 252 10.91 -2.27 -2.58
CA ILE A 252 9.69 -2.30 -1.76
C ILE A 252 8.72 -3.30 -2.40
N CYS A 253 8.48 -4.43 -1.74
CA CYS A 253 7.75 -5.58 -2.29
C CYS A 253 6.61 -6.01 -1.35
N GLY A 254 5.46 -6.33 -1.90
CA GLY A 254 4.33 -6.90 -1.16
C GLY A 254 4.72 -8.24 -0.52
N MET A 255 4.51 -8.36 0.79
CA MET A 255 4.89 -9.53 1.60
C MET A 255 3.90 -9.76 2.75
N PRO A 256 3.90 -10.97 3.35
CA PRO A 256 3.14 -11.22 4.57
C PRO A 256 3.80 -10.55 5.77
N LEU A 257 3.04 -9.78 6.51
CA LEU A 257 3.50 -9.08 7.70
C LEU A 257 2.68 -9.49 8.93
N MET A 258 3.29 -9.38 10.08
CA MET A 258 2.62 -9.48 11.37
C MET A 258 3.04 -8.35 12.29
N THR A 259 2.16 -7.95 13.19
CA THR A 259 2.50 -7.08 14.31
C THR A 259 2.63 -7.91 15.57
N THR A 260 3.79 -7.85 16.19
CA THR A 260 4.12 -8.58 17.41
C THR A 260 3.40 -7.98 18.63
N PRO A 261 3.32 -8.70 19.77
CA PRO A 261 2.69 -8.17 20.97
C PRO A 261 3.33 -6.90 21.53
N ASP A 262 4.61 -6.65 21.24
CA ASP A 262 5.34 -5.42 21.59
C ASP A 262 5.21 -4.31 20.54
N GLY A 263 4.38 -4.51 19.50
CA GLY A 263 4.02 -3.48 18.51
C GLY A 263 4.97 -3.34 17.33
N LYS A 264 5.91 -4.26 17.15
CA LYS A 264 6.80 -4.27 15.97
C LYS A 264 6.11 -4.96 14.78
N VAL A 265 6.29 -4.39 13.61
CA VAL A 265 5.87 -5.01 12.35
C VAL A 265 7.03 -5.82 11.79
N GLU A 266 6.80 -7.09 11.53
CA GLU A 266 7.81 -8.04 11.07
C GLU A 266 7.30 -8.86 9.88
N ILE A 267 8.22 -9.31 9.02
CA ILE A 267 7.91 -10.22 7.92
C ILE A 267 7.65 -11.62 8.49
N VAL A 268 6.52 -12.20 8.15
CA VAL A 268 6.23 -13.61 8.42
C VAL A 268 7.10 -14.47 7.50
N ARG A 269 7.78 -15.48 8.03
CA ARG A 269 8.83 -16.22 7.28
C ARG A 269 8.51 -17.70 7.04
N ASP A 270 7.32 -18.16 7.41
CA ASP A 270 6.91 -19.57 7.35
C ASP A 270 5.88 -19.88 6.23
N ILE A 271 5.70 -18.96 5.28
CA ILE A 271 4.84 -19.19 4.12
C ILE A 271 5.55 -20.12 3.13
N ILE A 272 4.85 -21.17 2.71
CA ILE A 272 5.36 -22.12 1.71
C ILE A 272 4.86 -21.67 0.33
N LEU A 273 5.78 -21.37 -0.56
CA LEU A 273 5.46 -20.98 -1.93
C LEU A 273 5.53 -22.17 -2.88
N SER A 274 4.45 -22.39 -3.64
CA SER A 274 4.42 -23.32 -4.77
C SER A 274 5.29 -22.81 -5.93
N ASP A 275 5.53 -23.67 -6.91
CA ASP A 275 6.25 -23.26 -8.13
C ASP A 275 5.46 -22.21 -8.92
N LEU A 276 4.12 -22.31 -8.96
CA LEU A 276 3.26 -21.28 -9.54
C LEU A 276 3.43 -19.92 -8.82
N ALA A 277 3.36 -19.94 -7.49
CA ALA A 277 3.55 -18.73 -6.71
C ALA A 277 4.91 -18.08 -6.99
N LYS A 278 6.00 -18.87 -6.98
CA LYS A 278 7.36 -18.39 -7.26
C LYS A 278 7.47 -17.76 -8.66
N GLU A 279 6.88 -18.40 -9.69
CA GLU A 279 6.85 -17.86 -11.05
C GLU A 279 6.14 -16.50 -11.10
N LYS A 280 4.92 -16.40 -10.53
CA LYS A 280 4.13 -15.17 -10.55
C LYS A 280 4.81 -14.05 -9.73
N ILE A 281 5.37 -14.38 -8.58
CA ILE A 281 6.11 -13.43 -7.74
C ILE A 281 7.34 -12.92 -8.49
N LYS A 282 8.07 -13.80 -9.18
CA LYS A 282 9.24 -13.38 -9.97
C LYS A 282 8.90 -12.34 -11.03
N ILE A 283 7.80 -12.54 -11.77
CA ILE A 283 7.35 -11.56 -12.79
C ILE A 283 7.13 -10.18 -12.13
N SER A 284 6.52 -10.15 -10.95
CA SER A 284 6.21 -8.91 -10.25
C SER A 284 7.45 -8.26 -9.63
N THR A 285 8.41 -9.05 -9.17
CA THR A 285 9.69 -8.52 -8.64
C THR A 285 10.64 -8.06 -9.75
N ASP A 286 10.64 -8.71 -10.92
CA ASP A 286 11.36 -8.24 -12.10
C ASP A 286 10.85 -6.84 -12.51
N GLU A 287 9.53 -6.60 -12.49
CA GLU A 287 8.96 -5.26 -12.73
C GLU A 287 9.45 -4.22 -11.70
N LEU A 288 9.55 -4.59 -10.42
CA LEU A 288 10.07 -3.69 -9.38
C LEU A 288 11.56 -3.36 -9.57
N ILE A 289 12.36 -4.31 -10.05
CA ILE A 289 13.77 -4.09 -10.38
C ILE A 289 13.88 -3.08 -11.54
N ASP A 290 13.07 -3.25 -12.57
CA ASP A 290 13.03 -2.33 -13.71
C ASP A 290 12.58 -0.93 -13.29
N GLU A 291 11.56 -0.82 -12.42
CA GLU A 291 11.13 0.47 -11.87
C GLU A 291 12.21 1.14 -11.03
N ARG A 292 12.91 0.38 -10.17
CA ARG A 292 14.04 0.88 -9.38
C ARG A 292 15.15 1.42 -10.29
N ALA A 293 15.51 0.68 -11.35
CA ALA A 293 16.51 1.13 -12.32
C ALA A 293 16.11 2.42 -13.03
N ALA A 294 14.80 2.60 -13.33
CA ALA A 294 14.28 3.80 -13.97
C ALA A 294 14.32 5.06 -13.09
N VAL A 295 14.52 4.91 -11.78
CA VAL A 295 14.57 6.02 -10.79
C VAL A 295 15.89 6.05 -10.03
N GLU A 296 16.93 5.41 -10.54
CA GLU A 296 18.22 5.29 -9.85
C GLU A 296 18.85 6.64 -9.51
N ASP A 297 18.65 7.65 -10.35
CA ASP A 297 19.05 9.04 -10.12
C ASP A 297 18.35 9.71 -8.93
N LEU A 298 17.19 9.21 -8.50
CA LEU A 298 16.48 9.67 -7.32
C LEU A 298 16.85 8.89 -6.04
N LEU A 299 17.67 7.86 -6.19
CA LEU A 299 18.17 7.00 -5.11
C LEU A 299 19.66 7.26 -4.78
N THR A 300 20.19 8.41 -5.19
CA THR A 300 21.60 8.79 -4.99
C THR A 300 21.79 9.89 -3.95
#